data_b72db634d62cc336a96a1c9bf81e15d9
#
_entry.id   b72db634d62cc336a96a1c9bf81e15d9
#
_cell.length_a   1.000
_cell.length_b   1.000
_cell.length_c   1.000
_cell.angle_alpha   90.00
_cell.angle_beta   90.00
_cell.angle_gamma   90.00
#
_symmetry.space_group_name_H-M   'P 1'
#
loop_
_entity.id
_entity.type
_entity.pdbx_description
1 polymer ?
#
loop_
_entity_poly.entity_id
_entity_poly.type
_entity_poly.pdbx_seq_one_letter_code
_entity_poly.pdbx_strand_id
1 'polypeptide(L)'
;MGVSRLENLQPLNAVVINRGNDINMSAQLVEASDMFTPLSGYEVALQFHETWLLPQNTDGEGFANFSFNIPYDHPLGLIVVQMSFNGSSDLLTTSANLTSITVRSLTFMVVDTITANPVAGTTFNISGQIVSDNGSGLVERDGSVLPNANVLFSIDGQPTGFTATGGTVGVDGFWNASIRLTETFAAGSHLMEATYIPNVNYYV
;
A
#
# COMPACT_ATOMS: atom_id res chain seq x y z
N MET A 1 -21.57 11.86 35.97
CA MET A 1 -20.57 11.56 34.93
C MET A 1 -21.23 11.75 33.58
N GLY A 2 -20.73 12.67 32.78
CA GLY A 2 -21.22 12.90 31.40
C GLY A 2 -20.81 11.75 30.46
N VAL A 3 -21.54 11.58 29.38
CA VAL A 3 -21.24 10.59 28.34
C VAL A 3 -20.46 11.30 27.25
N SER A 4 -19.22 10.88 27.02
CA SER A 4 -18.42 11.37 25.89
C SER A 4 -18.58 10.50 24.66
N ARG A 5 -18.35 11.07 23.47
CA ARG A 5 -18.38 10.38 22.18
C ARG A 5 -17.32 10.95 21.24
N LEU A 6 -16.70 10.06 20.48
CA LEU A 6 -15.86 10.41 19.35
C LEU A 6 -16.70 10.35 18.06
N GLU A 7 -16.72 11.45 17.32
CA GLU A 7 -17.45 11.56 16.06
C GLU A 7 -16.65 12.36 15.02
N ASN A 8 -17.21 12.63 13.86
CA ASN A 8 -16.54 13.34 12.76
C ASN A 8 -15.15 12.79 12.44
N LEU A 9 -15.01 11.46 12.51
CA LEU A 9 -13.73 10.80 12.25
C LEU A 9 -13.28 11.02 10.81
N GLN A 10 -12.03 11.41 10.62
CA GLN A 10 -11.42 11.57 9.32
C GLN A 10 -10.23 10.61 9.14
N PRO A 11 -10.03 10.06 7.94
CA PRO A 11 -10.86 10.20 6.73
C PRO A 11 -12.21 9.48 6.83
N LEU A 12 -13.27 10.10 6.31
CA LEU A 12 -14.64 9.53 6.31
C LEU A 12 -14.79 8.32 5.37
N ASN A 13 -14.02 8.29 4.29
CA ASN A 13 -14.08 7.25 3.28
C ASN A 13 -12.88 6.32 3.39
N ALA A 14 -13.00 5.13 2.82
CA ALA A 14 -11.87 4.23 2.66
C ALA A 14 -10.71 4.93 1.94
N VAL A 15 -9.52 4.87 2.52
CA VAL A 15 -8.31 5.48 1.99
C VAL A 15 -7.33 4.39 1.58
N VAL A 16 -6.72 4.58 0.41
CA VAL A 16 -5.56 3.81 -0.02
C VAL A 16 -4.35 4.73 0.05
N ILE A 17 -3.31 4.29 0.74
CA ILE A 17 -2.11 5.08 0.96
C ILE A 17 -0.86 4.22 0.78
N ASN A 18 0.19 4.80 0.23
CA ASN A 18 1.45 4.11 0.06
C ASN A 18 2.36 4.32 1.28
N ARG A 19 3.21 3.33 1.56
CA ARG A 19 4.31 3.49 2.51
C ARG A 19 5.14 4.73 2.14
N GLY A 20 5.78 5.35 3.11
CA GLY A 20 6.55 6.57 2.95
C GLY A 20 5.71 7.86 2.87
N ASN A 21 4.38 7.76 2.73
CA ASN A 21 3.49 8.92 2.70
C ASN A 21 2.92 9.24 4.09
N ASP A 22 2.57 10.52 4.26
CA ASP A 22 1.90 10.99 5.47
C ASP A 22 0.39 10.80 5.34
N ILE A 23 -0.24 10.35 6.42
CA ILE A 23 -1.68 10.34 6.58
C ILE A 23 -2.10 11.26 7.70
N ASN A 24 -3.13 12.07 7.44
CA ASN A 24 -3.75 12.92 8.45
C ASN A 24 -5.06 12.31 8.90
N MET A 25 -5.25 12.27 10.21
CA MET A 25 -6.43 11.68 10.85
C MET A 25 -6.93 12.62 11.93
N SER A 26 -8.24 12.68 12.12
CA SER A 26 -8.84 13.47 13.19
C SER A 26 -10.11 12.83 13.71
N ALA A 27 -10.46 13.17 14.93
CA ALA A 27 -11.77 12.92 15.51
C ALA A 27 -12.17 14.07 16.42
N GLN A 28 -13.45 14.33 16.50
CA GLN A 28 -14.03 15.30 17.42
C GLN A 28 -14.54 14.60 18.68
N LEU A 29 -14.11 15.07 19.84
CA LEU A 29 -14.62 14.63 21.13
C LEU A 29 -15.74 15.57 21.56
N VAL A 30 -16.90 15.00 21.85
CA VAL A 30 -18.09 15.76 22.25
C VAL A 30 -18.72 15.17 23.51
N GLU A 31 -19.44 16.00 24.26
CA GLU A 31 -20.33 15.54 25.33
C GLU A 31 -21.69 15.16 24.73
N ALA A 32 -22.01 13.85 24.69
CA ALA A 32 -23.20 13.33 24.05
C ALA A 32 -24.49 13.67 24.80
N SER A 33 -24.40 14.00 26.12
CA SER A 33 -25.53 14.35 26.97
C SER A 33 -25.97 15.80 26.83
N ASP A 34 -25.12 16.69 26.29
CA ASP A 34 -25.39 18.12 26.17
C ASP A 34 -25.27 18.58 24.68
N MET A 35 -26.23 18.18 23.85
CA MET A 35 -26.36 18.62 22.44
C MET A 35 -25.06 18.51 21.63
N PHE A 36 -24.20 17.54 21.92
CA PHE A 36 -22.90 17.33 21.28
C PHE A 36 -21.92 18.52 21.44
N THR A 37 -21.89 19.11 22.65
CA THR A 37 -20.96 20.19 22.96
C THR A 37 -19.51 19.73 22.79
N PRO A 38 -18.69 20.46 21.99
CA PRO A 38 -17.28 20.13 21.82
C PRO A 38 -16.50 20.15 23.14
N LEU A 39 -15.67 19.17 23.35
CA LEU A 39 -14.82 19.03 24.54
C LEU A 39 -13.38 19.41 24.21
N SER A 40 -12.95 20.58 24.65
CA SER A 40 -11.61 21.15 24.41
C SER A 40 -10.62 20.82 25.54
N GLY A 41 -9.36 20.60 25.18
CA GLY A 41 -8.25 20.37 26.10
C GLY A 41 -8.15 18.95 26.65
N TYR A 42 -8.90 18.01 26.13
CA TYR A 42 -8.87 16.61 26.52
C TYR A 42 -7.93 15.80 25.65
N GLU A 43 -7.21 14.87 26.28
CA GLU A 43 -6.26 14.01 25.60
C GLU A 43 -6.97 12.85 24.90
N VAL A 44 -6.77 12.74 23.58
CA VAL A 44 -7.22 11.62 22.74
C VAL A 44 -6.01 10.83 22.28
N ALA A 45 -6.07 9.51 22.37
CA ALA A 45 -5.03 8.61 21.89
C ALA A 45 -5.46 7.99 20.54
N LEU A 46 -4.48 7.72 19.67
CA LEU A 46 -4.68 7.05 18.39
C LEU A 46 -3.76 5.83 18.31
N GLN A 47 -4.36 4.70 17.98
CA GLN A 47 -3.64 3.47 17.62
C GLN A 47 -3.77 3.25 16.11
N PHE A 48 -2.63 3.29 15.41
CA PHE A 48 -2.51 2.99 13.99
C PHE A 48 -1.94 1.58 13.83
N HIS A 49 -2.79 0.62 13.47
CA HIS A 49 -2.48 -0.81 13.51
C HIS A 49 -2.01 -1.22 14.92
N GLU A 50 -0.76 -1.58 15.11
CA GLU A 50 -0.17 -1.96 16.40
C GLU A 50 0.62 -0.83 17.07
N THR A 51 0.73 0.33 16.41
CA THR A 51 1.52 1.47 16.88
C THR A 51 0.64 2.51 17.53
N TRP A 52 0.94 2.85 18.79
CA TRP A 52 0.35 3.98 19.47
C TRP A 52 1.09 5.26 19.10
N LEU A 53 0.35 6.25 18.60
CA LEU A 53 0.88 7.60 18.39
C LEU A 53 0.84 8.40 19.68
N LEU A 54 1.64 9.47 19.72
CA LEU A 54 1.59 10.41 20.84
C LEU A 54 0.18 11.01 20.94
N PRO A 55 -0.44 10.96 22.13
CA PRO A 55 -1.76 11.53 22.32
C PRO A 55 -1.80 13.02 21.98
N GLN A 56 -2.95 13.47 21.50
CA GLN A 56 -3.19 14.86 21.13
C GLN A 56 -4.31 15.44 21.97
N ASN A 57 -4.15 16.69 22.41
CA ASN A 57 -5.21 17.43 23.07
C ASN A 57 -6.21 17.96 22.02
N THR A 58 -7.48 17.90 22.36
CA THR A 58 -8.54 18.49 21.55
C THR A 58 -8.44 20.02 21.55
N ASP A 59 -8.67 20.62 20.39
CA ASP A 59 -8.73 22.07 20.19
C ASP A 59 -10.04 22.71 20.70
N GLY A 60 -10.25 24.01 20.44
CA GLY A 60 -11.45 24.75 20.85
C GLY A 60 -12.74 24.22 20.24
N GLU A 61 -12.66 23.48 19.15
CA GLU A 61 -13.78 22.84 18.47
C GLU A 61 -13.89 21.34 18.80
N GLY A 62 -13.06 20.87 19.72
CA GLY A 62 -13.06 19.48 20.20
C GLY A 62 -12.30 18.51 19.29
N PHE A 63 -11.56 18.97 18.28
CA PHE A 63 -10.82 18.07 17.39
C PHE A 63 -9.44 17.71 17.93
N ALA A 64 -9.14 16.43 17.92
CA ALA A 64 -7.78 15.89 18.03
C ALA A 64 -7.25 15.53 16.65
N ASN A 65 -6.12 16.11 16.27
CA ASN A 65 -5.52 15.97 14.95
C ASN A 65 -4.21 15.21 15.02
N PHE A 66 -4.05 14.19 14.18
CA PHE A 66 -2.87 13.34 14.10
C PHE A 66 -2.29 13.36 12.69
N SER A 67 -0.97 13.37 12.61
CA SER A 67 -0.23 13.12 11.37
C SER A 67 0.74 11.98 11.61
N PHE A 68 0.76 11.02 10.70
CA PHE A 68 1.59 9.83 10.80
C PHE A 68 2.22 9.52 9.45
N ASN A 69 3.57 9.44 9.41
CA ASN A 69 4.28 8.91 8.26
C ASN A 69 4.26 7.39 8.33
N ILE A 70 3.78 6.75 7.26
CA ILE A 70 3.72 5.28 7.22
C ILE A 70 5.12 4.75 6.88
N PRO A 71 5.77 4.03 7.81
CA PRO A 71 7.13 3.52 7.58
C PRO A 71 7.18 2.55 6.40
N TYR A 72 8.35 2.44 5.74
CA TYR A 72 8.55 1.51 4.62
C TYR A 72 8.50 0.03 5.03
N ASP A 73 8.64 -0.28 6.30
CA ASP A 73 8.51 -1.63 6.86
C ASP A 73 7.10 -1.93 7.42
N HIS A 74 6.16 -0.96 7.32
CA HIS A 74 4.79 -1.16 7.77
C HIS A 74 4.12 -2.30 7.00
N PRO A 75 3.33 -3.19 7.67
CA PRO A 75 2.56 -4.23 7.01
C PRO A 75 1.61 -3.67 5.93
N LEU A 76 1.46 -4.42 4.84
CA LEU A 76 0.57 -4.06 3.73
C LEU A 76 -0.86 -4.56 3.98
N GLY A 77 -1.80 -3.96 3.25
CA GLY A 77 -3.21 -4.36 3.25
C GLY A 77 -4.06 -3.53 4.20
N LEU A 78 -5.22 -4.07 4.51
CA LEU A 78 -6.22 -3.40 5.36
C LEU A 78 -5.72 -3.33 6.80
N ILE A 79 -5.71 -2.13 7.36
CA ILE A 79 -5.33 -1.88 8.74
C ILE A 79 -6.49 -1.34 9.56
N VAL A 80 -6.45 -1.62 10.85
CA VAL A 80 -7.38 -1.07 11.84
C VAL A 80 -6.75 0.16 12.47
N VAL A 81 -7.53 1.24 12.54
CA VAL A 81 -7.17 2.46 13.25
C VAL A 81 -8.22 2.74 14.29
N GLN A 82 -7.80 2.94 15.53
CA GLN A 82 -8.68 3.20 16.65
C GLN A 82 -8.28 4.51 17.33
N MET A 83 -9.27 5.36 17.60
CA MET A 83 -9.13 6.50 18.49
C MET A 83 -9.83 6.23 19.81
N SER A 84 -9.25 6.72 20.90
CA SER A 84 -9.80 6.50 22.23
C SER A 84 -9.58 7.71 23.13
N PHE A 85 -10.57 7.94 23.98
CA PHE A 85 -10.51 8.86 25.10
C PHE A 85 -10.68 8.06 26.40
N ASN A 86 -9.73 8.18 27.32
CA ASN A 86 -9.69 7.38 28.54
C ASN A 86 -10.62 7.88 29.66
N GLY A 87 -11.41 8.90 29.36
CA GLY A 87 -12.28 9.52 30.39
C GLY A 87 -11.56 10.55 31.24
N SER A 88 -12.33 11.18 32.13
CA SER A 88 -11.86 12.10 33.14
C SER A 88 -12.65 11.90 34.43
N SER A 89 -12.44 12.76 35.46
CA SER A 89 -13.26 12.73 36.67
C SER A 89 -14.76 12.87 36.39
N ASP A 90 -15.12 13.55 35.31
CA ASP A 90 -16.49 13.95 35.00
C ASP A 90 -17.06 13.29 33.72
N LEU A 91 -16.24 12.65 32.93
CA LEU A 91 -16.59 12.06 31.63
C LEU A 91 -16.22 10.58 31.55
N LEU A 92 -17.09 9.79 30.94
CA LEU A 92 -16.85 8.37 30.67
C LEU A 92 -15.86 8.18 29.53
N THR A 93 -15.21 7.03 29.52
CA THR A 93 -14.33 6.60 28.41
C THR A 93 -15.11 6.38 27.11
N THR A 94 -14.49 6.62 25.98
CA THR A 94 -15.06 6.30 24.67
C THR A 94 -14.00 5.89 23.67
N SER A 95 -14.36 5.08 22.68
CA SER A 95 -13.50 4.73 21.57
C SER A 95 -14.28 4.63 20.27
N ALA A 96 -13.62 4.87 19.15
CA ALA A 96 -14.19 4.72 17.82
C ALA A 96 -13.12 4.20 16.86
N ASN A 97 -13.55 3.37 15.91
CA ASN A 97 -12.71 2.90 14.82
C ASN A 97 -12.90 3.80 13.61
N LEU A 98 -11.79 4.15 12.96
CA LEU A 98 -11.83 4.78 11.65
C LEU A 98 -12.29 3.79 10.57
N THR A 99 -12.79 4.33 9.49
CA THR A 99 -13.04 3.57 8.25
C THR A 99 -11.76 2.94 7.72
N SER A 100 -11.90 1.92 6.90
CA SER A 100 -10.80 1.10 6.41
C SER A 100 -9.71 1.92 5.71
N ILE A 101 -8.48 1.77 6.19
CA ILE A 101 -7.28 2.28 5.56
C ILE A 101 -6.53 1.10 4.97
N THR A 102 -6.17 1.20 3.69
CA THR A 102 -5.37 0.16 3.01
C THR A 102 -3.97 0.72 2.73
N VAL A 103 -2.97 0.11 3.35
CA VAL A 103 -1.56 0.45 3.10
C VAL A 103 -1.05 -0.37 1.92
N ARG A 104 -0.38 0.30 0.97
CA ARG A 104 0.23 -0.29 -0.21
C ARG A 104 1.72 0.01 -0.29
N SER A 105 2.42 -0.78 -1.09
CA SER A 105 3.79 -0.54 -1.48
C SER A 105 3.85 -0.10 -2.95
N LEU A 106 4.71 0.83 -3.28
CA LEU A 106 5.12 1.05 -4.66
C LEU A 106 6.03 -0.08 -5.11
N THR A 107 5.92 -0.45 -6.38
CA THR A 107 6.78 -1.47 -6.99
C THR A 107 7.61 -0.85 -8.10
N PHE A 108 8.85 -1.33 -8.22
CA PHE A 108 9.78 -0.95 -9.26
C PHE A 108 10.26 -2.19 -9.99
N MET A 109 10.28 -2.11 -11.32
CA MET A 109 10.81 -3.18 -12.15
C MET A 109 12.19 -2.79 -12.69
N VAL A 110 13.15 -3.69 -12.49
CA VAL A 110 14.48 -3.59 -13.08
C VAL A 110 14.63 -4.74 -14.08
N VAL A 111 15.06 -4.45 -15.30
CA VAL A 111 15.40 -5.44 -16.31
C VAL A 111 16.92 -5.58 -16.31
N ASP A 112 17.42 -6.78 -16.01
CA ASP A 112 18.86 -7.01 -15.82
C ASP A 112 19.58 -7.23 -17.13
N THR A 113 19.03 -8.09 -18.00
CA THR A 113 19.75 -8.51 -19.20
C THR A 113 18.80 -8.88 -20.33
N ILE A 114 19.08 -8.41 -21.51
CA ILE A 114 18.55 -8.94 -22.76
C ILE A 114 19.73 -9.58 -23.49
N THR A 115 19.56 -10.82 -23.96
CA THR A 115 20.55 -11.43 -24.83
C THR A 115 20.74 -10.53 -26.05
N ALA A 116 21.93 -10.02 -26.26
CA ALA A 116 22.22 -9.12 -27.37
C ALA A 116 21.87 -9.80 -28.72
N ASN A 117 21.16 -9.08 -29.57
CA ASN A 117 20.83 -9.46 -30.96
C ASN A 117 20.10 -10.82 -31.13
N PRO A 118 18.88 -10.97 -30.57
CA PRO A 118 18.11 -12.19 -30.82
C PRO A 118 17.79 -12.34 -32.33
N VAL A 119 17.85 -13.56 -32.80
CA VAL A 119 17.61 -13.89 -34.20
C VAL A 119 16.16 -14.32 -34.41
N ALA A 120 15.50 -13.88 -35.50
CA ALA A 120 14.16 -14.33 -35.88
C ALA A 120 14.10 -15.87 -35.94
N GLY A 121 12.99 -16.45 -35.46
CA GLY A 121 12.82 -17.90 -35.33
C GLY A 121 13.49 -18.54 -34.11
N THR A 122 14.27 -17.77 -33.32
CA THR A 122 14.95 -18.28 -32.12
C THR A 122 14.31 -17.83 -30.84
N THR A 123 14.68 -18.48 -29.74
CA THR A 123 14.30 -18.09 -28.37
C THR A 123 15.44 -17.33 -27.72
N PHE A 124 15.11 -16.26 -27.01
CA PHE A 124 16.04 -15.55 -26.16
C PHE A 124 15.49 -15.43 -24.75
N ASN A 125 16.36 -15.24 -23.79
CA ASN A 125 16.00 -15.10 -22.40
C ASN A 125 16.10 -13.63 -21.97
N ILE A 126 15.17 -13.24 -21.14
CA ILE A 126 15.16 -11.95 -20.45
C ILE A 126 14.92 -12.20 -18.96
N SER A 127 15.61 -11.47 -18.13
CA SER A 127 15.45 -11.53 -16.67
C SER A 127 15.38 -10.15 -16.07
N GLY A 128 14.92 -10.10 -14.86
CA GLY A 128 14.83 -8.88 -14.10
C GLY A 128 14.35 -9.13 -12.68
N GLN A 129 14.12 -8.04 -11.98
CA GLN A 129 13.64 -8.06 -10.61
C GLN A 129 12.51 -7.07 -10.43
N ILE A 130 11.50 -7.44 -9.64
CA ILE A 130 10.49 -6.52 -9.12
C ILE A 130 10.81 -6.33 -7.64
N VAL A 131 10.99 -5.10 -7.23
CA VAL A 131 11.28 -4.74 -5.84
C VAL A 131 10.19 -3.83 -5.30
N SER A 132 9.92 -3.93 -4.02
CA SER A 132 9.04 -3.02 -3.30
C SER A 132 9.77 -1.73 -2.93
N ASP A 133 9.03 -0.76 -2.42
CA ASP A 133 9.53 0.55 -1.98
C ASP A 133 10.61 0.49 -0.88
N ASN A 134 10.70 -0.59 -0.14
CA ASN A 134 11.76 -0.82 0.86
C ASN A 134 12.97 -1.61 0.30
N GLY A 135 13.00 -1.88 -1.01
CA GLY A 135 14.08 -2.63 -1.66
C GLY A 135 14.02 -4.14 -1.46
N SER A 136 13.03 -4.68 -0.74
CA SER A 136 12.83 -6.12 -0.60
C SER A 136 11.98 -6.67 -1.75
N GLY A 137 12.01 -7.97 -1.96
CA GLY A 137 11.12 -8.68 -2.87
C GLY A 137 9.65 -8.48 -2.49
N LEU A 138 8.76 -8.86 -3.40
CA LEU A 138 7.32 -8.76 -3.17
C LEU A 138 6.89 -9.82 -2.15
N VAL A 139 6.38 -9.37 -1.01
CA VAL A 139 5.84 -10.23 0.04
C VAL A 139 4.41 -9.83 0.39
N GLU A 140 3.59 -10.79 0.75
CA GLU A 140 2.26 -10.54 1.29
C GLU A 140 2.34 -9.99 2.72
N ARG A 141 1.18 -9.58 3.26
CA ARG A 141 1.06 -9.00 4.60
C ARG A 141 1.63 -9.91 5.71
N ASP A 142 1.52 -11.21 5.56
CA ASP A 142 2.02 -12.20 6.51
C ASP A 142 3.49 -12.58 6.29
N GLY A 143 4.18 -11.88 5.36
CA GLY A 143 5.56 -12.17 5.00
C GLY A 143 5.71 -13.32 4.01
N SER A 144 4.61 -13.93 3.56
CA SER A 144 4.65 -14.95 2.50
C SER A 144 4.99 -14.32 1.15
N VAL A 145 5.65 -15.10 0.32
CA VAL A 145 5.98 -14.69 -1.05
C VAL A 145 4.72 -14.64 -1.89
N LEU A 146 4.53 -13.57 -2.65
CA LEU A 146 3.45 -13.48 -3.63
C LEU A 146 3.62 -14.55 -4.71
N PRO A 147 2.80 -15.62 -4.71
CA PRO A 147 2.85 -16.58 -5.77
C PRO A 147 2.24 -15.95 -7.03
N ASN A 148 2.88 -16.17 -8.19
CA ASN A 148 2.31 -15.87 -9.52
C ASN A 148 2.13 -14.38 -9.87
N ALA A 149 3.07 -13.54 -9.50
CA ALA A 149 3.17 -12.22 -10.12
C ALA A 149 3.50 -12.38 -11.61
N ASN A 150 2.63 -11.85 -12.48
CA ASN A 150 2.80 -11.98 -13.93
C ASN A 150 3.54 -10.78 -14.49
N VAL A 151 4.53 -11.04 -15.34
CA VAL A 151 5.17 -10.01 -16.17
C VAL A 151 4.71 -10.21 -17.60
N LEU A 152 4.12 -9.19 -18.19
CA LEU A 152 3.72 -9.16 -19.59
C LEU A 152 4.80 -8.50 -20.43
N PHE A 153 4.97 -9.00 -21.63
CA PHE A 153 5.93 -8.45 -22.60
C PHE A 153 5.22 -7.94 -23.84
N SER A 154 5.63 -6.76 -24.27
CA SER A 154 5.29 -6.21 -25.58
C SER A 154 6.55 -5.91 -26.38
N ILE A 155 6.47 -5.98 -27.71
CA ILE A 155 7.51 -5.52 -28.63
C ILE A 155 6.87 -4.50 -29.57
N ASP A 156 7.45 -3.30 -29.63
CA ASP A 156 6.94 -2.16 -30.39
C ASP A 156 5.46 -1.84 -30.07
N GLY A 157 5.08 -1.97 -28.79
CA GLY A 157 3.73 -1.73 -28.31
C GLY A 157 2.72 -2.84 -28.66
N GLN A 158 3.17 -3.92 -29.33
CA GLN A 158 2.30 -5.07 -29.61
C GLN A 158 2.50 -6.17 -28.56
N PRO A 159 1.40 -6.68 -27.96
CA PRO A 159 1.50 -7.82 -27.09
C PRO A 159 2.16 -8.98 -27.84
N THR A 160 3.18 -9.57 -27.26
CA THR A 160 3.90 -10.66 -27.93
C THR A 160 3.08 -11.94 -28.06
N GLY A 161 1.90 -12.02 -27.44
CA GLY A 161 1.17 -13.28 -27.29
C GLY A 161 1.91 -14.31 -26.42
N PHE A 162 3.13 -13.99 -26.02
CA PHE A 162 3.93 -14.76 -25.09
C PHE A 162 3.59 -14.29 -23.69
N THR A 163 2.67 -14.97 -23.05
CA THR A 163 2.69 -15.03 -21.62
C THR A 163 4.02 -15.65 -21.25
N ALA A 164 4.82 -14.96 -20.47
CA ALA A 164 5.98 -15.59 -19.87
C ALA A 164 5.48 -16.77 -19.03
N THR A 165 5.44 -17.94 -19.65
CA THR A 165 5.14 -19.20 -18.98
C THR A 165 6.32 -19.56 -18.08
N GLY A 166 6.60 -18.76 -17.11
CA GLY A 166 7.74 -18.92 -16.22
C GLY A 166 8.09 -17.68 -15.43
N GLY A 167 7.42 -16.57 -15.66
CA GLY A 167 7.62 -15.32 -14.89
C GLY A 167 7.00 -15.37 -13.51
N THR A 168 7.12 -16.48 -12.81
CA THR A 168 6.87 -16.53 -11.38
C THR A 168 7.96 -15.71 -10.72
N VAL A 169 7.58 -14.56 -10.20
CA VAL A 169 8.45 -13.78 -9.34
C VAL A 169 8.80 -14.65 -8.13
N GLY A 170 10.08 -14.98 -7.99
CA GLY A 170 10.58 -15.76 -6.85
C GLY A 170 10.58 -14.95 -5.55
N VAL A 171 11.04 -15.59 -4.47
CA VAL A 171 11.11 -15.02 -3.12
C VAL A 171 11.77 -13.62 -3.08
N ASP A 172 12.72 -13.38 -3.96
CA ASP A 172 13.48 -12.13 -4.04
C ASP A 172 12.99 -11.19 -5.14
N GLY A 173 11.81 -11.44 -5.70
CA GLY A 173 11.27 -10.64 -6.81
C GLY A 173 11.92 -10.89 -8.16
N PHE A 174 12.86 -11.84 -8.26
CA PHE A 174 13.49 -12.20 -9.54
C PHE A 174 12.52 -12.94 -10.47
N TRP A 175 12.56 -12.57 -11.72
CA TRP A 175 11.82 -13.22 -12.79
C TRP A 175 12.72 -13.48 -13.99
N ASN A 176 12.40 -14.50 -14.74
CA ASN A 176 12.98 -14.76 -16.05
C ASN A 176 11.89 -15.19 -17.04
N ALA A 177 12.10 -14.91 -18.28
CA ALA A 177 11.22 -15.30 -19.36
C ALA A 177 12.01 -15.72 -20.58
N SER A 178 11.47 -16.72 -21.30
CA SER A 178 11.99 -17.17 -22.59
C SER A 178 11.01 -16.73 -23.66
N ILE A 179 11.44 -15.84 -24.55
CA ILE A 179 10.62 -15.26 -25.60
C ILE A 179 11.10 -15.83 -26.95
N ARG A 180 10.18 -16.41 -27.72
CA ARG A 180 10.47 -16.87 -29.07
C ARG A 180 10.03 -15.82 -30.09
N LEU A 181 10.96 -15.34 -30.91
CA LEU A 181 10.63 -14.52 -32.05
C LEU A 181 10.07 -15.38 -33.17
N THR A 182 9.08 -14.88 -33.89
CA THR A 182 8.60 -15.57 -35.13
C THR A 182 9.65 -15.49 -36.22
N GLU A 183 9.61 -16.42 -37.17
CA GLU A 183 10.54 -16.42 -38.31
C GLU A 183 10.36 -15.20 -39.24
N THR A 184 9.17 -14.59 -39.20
CA THR A 184 8.83 -13.39 -39.97
C THR A 184 9.10 -12.09 -39.22
N PHE A 185 9.73 -12.15 -38.05
CA PHE A 185 10.03 -10.96 -37.27
C PHE A 185 11.02 -10.07 -38.03
N ALA A 186 10.70 -8.78 -38.17
CA ALA A 186 11.52 -7.85 -38.94
C ALA A 186 12.91 -7.69 -38.30
N ALA A 187 13.93 -7.52 -39.15
CA ALA A 187 15.25 -7.17 -38.65
C ALA A 187 15.32 -5.67 -38.32
N GLY A 188 16.00 -5.32 -37.24
CA GLY A 188 16.15 -3.92 -36.84
C GLY A 188 16.22 -3.77 -35.32
N SER A 189 16.16 -2.51 -34.89
CA SER A 189 16.03 -2.19 -33.48
C SER A 189 14.55 -2.18 -33.09
N HIS A 190 14.21 -2.87 -32.03
CA HIS A 190 12.86 -2.99 -31.50
C HIS A 190 12.82 -2.56 -30.03
N LEU A 191 11.75 -1.88 -29.64
CA LEU A 191 11.50 -1.54 -28.25
C LEU A 191 10.78 -2.71 -27.56
N MET A 192 11.42 -3.26 -26.54
CA MET A 192 10.78 -4.26 -25.71
C MET A 192 10.37 -3.64 -24.39
N GLU A 193 9.13 -3.86 -24.01
CA GLU A 193 8.57 -3.42 -22.73
C GLU A 193 8.16 -4.62 -21.90
N ALA A 194 8.49 -4.57 -20.63
CA ALA A 194 8.03 -5.53 -19.64
C ALA A 194 7.12 -4.79 -18.65
N THR A 195 5.92 -5.31 -18.42
CA THR A 195 4.94 -4.72 -17.52
C THR A 195 4.58 -5.72 -16.45
N TYR A 196 4.76 -5.35 -15.21
CA TYR A 196 4.26 -6.10 -14.08
C TYR A 196 2.76 -5.87 -13.91
N ILE A 197 1.99 -6.94 -13.76
CA ILE A 197 0.59 -6.86 -13.37
C ILE A 197 0.52 -7.12 -11.86
N PRO A 198 0.28 -6.09 -11.04
CA PRO A 198 0.20 -6.26 -9.61
C PRO A 198 -0.97 -7.17 -9.23
N ASN A 199 -0.78 -7.98 -8.22
CA ASN A 199 -1.88 -8.62 -7.54
C ASN A 199 -2.70 -7.54 -6.81
N VAL A 200 -4.01 -7.50 -7.07
CA VAL A 200 -4.94 -6.38 -6.85
C VAL A 200 -4.95 -5.82 -5.42
N ASN A 201 -4.45 -6.56 -4.44
CA ASN A 201 -4.64 -6.21 -3.03
C ASN A 201 -3.46 -5.49 -2.37
N TYR A 202 -2.25 -5.52 -2.95
CA TYR A 202 -1.05 -5.13 -2.21
C TYR A 202 -0.10 -4.18 -2.93
N TYR A 203 -0.06 -4.14 -4.27
CA TYR A 203 0.95 -3.38 -5.01
C TYR A 203 0.32 -2.62 -6.19
N VAL A 204 0.69 -1.37 -6.32
CA VAL A 204 0.30 -0.48 -7.43
C VAL A 204 1.55 -0.02 -8.16
#